data_d5bf1ef6ce71ea3839192f81b66859b8
#
_entry.id   d5bf1ef6ce71ea3839192f81b66859b8
#
_cell.length_a   1.000
_cell.length_b   1.000
_cell.length_c   1.000
_cell.angle_alpha   90.00
_cell.angle_beta   90.00
_cell.angle_gamma   90.00
#
_symmetry.space_group_name_H-M   'P 1'
#
loop_
_entity.id
_entity.type
_entity.pdbx_description
1 polymer ?
#
loop_
_entity_poly.entity_id
_entity_poly.type
_entity_poly.pdbx_seq_one_letter_code
_entity_poly.pdbx_strand_id
1 'polypeptide(L)'
;MESFEPKKLALIRIWQILKEYSDHKHPMTQEDIARHLESDYGIAIERKAVSRNISLLKEAGVGIESCRAGCYIDYREFEDAELRMLIDGVLSSKHITAARSKDLIERICGLSNKYFKTSIKHIHSVNDWSKTDNSALFYNIESIYKAIEKQIQIRYDYNKYGIDRKLHKSSEQRVSPYQMILHNQRYYLMAYNEDWNDMVFQRLDHITDIAFTEKKATPIKNIKGYENGINYKEISSAMPYMYTDPPEQIVFRADTQIIDQIIDWFGTDVRIRETHDKEKIEVSIKASPTAMEYWAMQYLHHVEILQPESLRTQIREALEEGLKKYQ
;
A
#
# COMPACT_ATOMS: atom_id res chain seq x y z
N MET A 1 2.09 44.79 -1.51
CA MET A 1 2.61 45.06 -2.87
C MET A 1 2.00 44.00 -3.76
N GLU A 2 1.02 44.35 -4.58
CA GLU A 2 0.50 43.46 -5.60
C GLU A 2 1.62 43.26 -6.64
N SER A 3 2.20 42.07 -6.71
CA SER A 3 3.22 41.75 -7.70
C SER A 3 2.54 41.48 -9.02
N PHE A 4 2.54 42.44 -9.92
CA PHE A 4 2.09 42.26 -11.30
C PHE A 4 3.08 41.36 -12.03
N GLU A 5 2.62 40.22 -12.49
CA GLU A 5 3.46 39.31 -13.27
C GLU A 5 3.63 39.79 -14.71
N PRO A 6 4.77 39.52 -15.35
CA PRO A 6 5.00 39.88 -16.75
C PRO A 6 3.99 39.19 -17.69
N LYS A 7 3.44 39.93 -18.67
CA LYS A 7 2.53 39.38 -19.71
C LYS A 7 3.09 38.16 -20.45
N LYS A 8 4.40 37.97 -20.49
CA LYS A 8 5.05 36.79 -21.05
C LYS A 8 4.68 35.48 -20.35
N LEU A 9 4.28 35.54 -19.08
CA LEU A 9 3.81 34.38 -18.32
C LEU A 9 2.36 33.98 -18.59
N ALA A 10 1.60 34.79 -19.35
CA ALA A 10 0.20 34.54 -19.62
C ALA A 10 -0.09 33.14 -20.19
N LEU A 11 0.77 32.60 -21.06
CA LEU A 11 0.63 31.24 -21.61
C LEU A 11 0.61 30.18 -20.51
N ILE A 12 1.58 30.22 -19.61
CA ILE A 12 1.70 29.27 -18.50
C ILE A 12 0.55 29.43 -17.54
N ARG A 13 0.16 30.68 -17.23
CA ARG A 13 -0.95 30.97 -16.30
C ARG A 13 -2.29 30.54 -16.86
N ILE A 14 -2.53 30.69 -18.17
CA ILE A 14 -3.74 30.17 -18.84
C ILE A 14 -3.80 28.65 -18.69
N TRP A 15 -2.70 27.95 -18.90
CA TRP A 15 -2.64 26.51 -18.72
C TRP A 15 -2.97 26.11 -17.26
N GLN A 16 -2.38 26.80 -16.27
CA GLN A 16 -2.65 26.55 -14.85
C GLN A 16 -4.11 26.84 -14.48
N ILE A 17 -4.68 27.94 -14.97
CA ILE A 17 -6.09 28.29 -14.76
C ILE A 17 -7.00 27.19 -15.34
N LEU A 18 -6.75 26.77 -16.59
CA LEU A 18 -7.54 25.70 -17.20
C LEU A 18 -7.38 24.38 -16.43
N LYS A 19 -6.16 24.04 -15.99
CA LYS A 19 -5.91 22.85 -15.19
C LYS A 19 -6.69 22.84 -13.87
N GLU A 20 -6.77 23.99 -13.19
CA GLU A 20 -7.41 24.12 -11.88
C GLU A 20 -8.93 24.29 -11.97
N TYR A 21 -9.43 25.03 -12.96
CA TYR A 21 -10.82 25.50 -13.01
C TYR A 21 -11.66 24.91 -14.11
N SER A 22 -11.13 23.98 -14.94
CA SER A 22 -11.93 23.43 -16.03
C SER A 22 -11.97 21.90 -16.08
N ASP A 23 -13.07 21.38 -16.56
CA ASP A 23 -13.32 20.02 -17.02
C ASP A 23 -14.50 20.04 -18.00
N HIS A 24 -14.93 18.86 -18.51
CA HIS A 24 -16.03 18.77 -19.47
C HIS A 24 -17.37 19.30 -18.92
N LYS A 25 -17.56 19.32 -17.59
CA LYS A 25 -18.76 19.88 -16.92
C LYS A 25 -18.63 21.37 -16.63
N HIS A 26 -17.40 21.86 -16.55
CA HIS A 26 -17.06 23.23 -16.18
C HIS A 26 -16.13 23.84 -17.22
N PRO A 27 -16.60 24.03 -18.48
CA PRO A 27 -15.82 24.73 -19.50
C PRO A 27 -15.69 26.21 -19.14
N MET A 28 -14.55 26.81 -19.46
CA MET A 28 -14.27 28.22 -19.19
C MET A 28 -14.34 29.05 -20.46
N THR A 29 -15.01 30.19 -20.40
CA THR A 29 -14.96 31.17 -21.49
C THR A 29 -13.62 31.91 -21.51
N GLN A 30 -13.28 32.53 -22.64
CA GLN A 30 -12.08 33.36 -22.75
C GLN A 30 -12.13 34.57 -21.78
N GLU A 31 -13.33 35.04 -21.46
CA GLU A 31 -13.58 36.12 -20.50
C GLU A 31 -13.31 35.66 -19.04
N ASP A 32 -13.75 34.44 -18.69
CA ASP A 32 -13.46 33.87 -17.40
C ASP A 32 -11.95 33.68 -17.21
N ILE A 33 -11.25 33.16 -18.22
CA ILE A 33 -9.80 33.00 -18.20
C ILE A 33 -9.09 34.35 -18.04
N ALA A 34 -9.52 35.39 -18.79
CA ALA A 34 -8.96 36.72 -18.69
C ALA A 34 -9.17 37.32 -17.28
N ARG A 35 -10.36 37.10 -16.69
CA ARG A 35 -10.68 37.54 -15.33
C ARG A 35 -9.78 36.88 -14.29
N HIS A 36 -9.55 35.57 -14.39
CA HIS A 36 -8.62 34.85 -13.52
C HIS A 36 -7.17 35.32 -13.71
N LEU A 37 -6.73 35.58 -14.94
CA LEU A 37 -5.40 36.14 -15.19
C LEU A 37 -5.18 37.47 -14.49
N GLU A 38 -6.20 38.33 -14.53
CA GLU A 38 -6.14 39.66 -13.90
C GLU A 38 -6.25 39.56 -12.37
N SER A 39 -7.24 38.79 -11.85
CA SER A 39 -7.47 38.69 -10.39
C SER A 39 -6.36 37.96 -9.67
N ASP A 40 -5.89 36.85 -10.23
CA ASP A 40 -4.99 35.93 -9.49
C ASP A 40 -3.50 36.24 -9.73
N TYR A 41 -3.18 36.88 -10.89
CA TYR A 41 -1.77 37.13 -11.31
C TYR A 41 -1.50 38.57 -11.73
N GLY A 42 -2.48 39.44 -11.76
CA GLY A 42 -2.30 40.83 -12.22
C GLY A 42 -1.99 40.96 -13.70
N ILE A 43 -2.30 39.94 -14.52
CA ILE A 43 -2.02 39.94 -15.96
C ILE A 43 -3.25 40.35 -16.74
N ALA A 44 -3.32 41.60 -17.17
CA ALA A 44 -4.39 42.10 -18.05
C ALA A 44 -4.04 41.89 -19.51
N ILE A 45 -4.81 41.03 -20.21
CA ILE A 45 -4.72 40.77 -21.64
C ILE A 45 -6.10 40.71 -22.30
N GLU A 46 -6.13 41.04 -23.60
CA GLU A 46 -7.37 41.01 -24.36
C GLU A 46 -7.81 39.56 -24.69
N ARG A 47 -9.12 39.36 -24.88
CA ARG A 47 -9.74 38.09 -25.28
C ARG A 47 -9.05 37.44 -26.48
N LYS A 48 -8.66 38.22 -27.50
CA LYS A 48 -7.92 37.70 -28.68
C LYS A 48 -6.56 37.14 -28.31
N ALA A 49 -5.90 37.70 -27.31
CA ALA A 49 -4.62 37.19 -26.82
C ALA A 49 -4.81 35.89 -26.04
N VAL A 50 -5.88 35.75 -25.21
CA VAL A 50 -6.26 34.50 -24.58
C VAL A 50 -6.47 33.40 -25.61
N SER A 51 -7.25 33.70 -26.69
CA SER A 51 -7.50 32.73 -27.77
C SER A 51 -6.20 32.25 -28.44
N ARG A 52 -5.27 33.18 -28.76
CA ARG A 52 -3.97 32.83 -29.35
C ARG A 52 -3.14 31.94 -28.43
N ASN A 53 -3.11 32.24 -27.14
CA ASN A 53 -2.39 31.42 -26.16
C ASN A 53 -3.00 30.00 -26.04
N ILE A 54 -4.33 29.87 -26.07
CA ILE A 54 -4.99 28.56 -26.09
C ILE A 54 -4.60 27.76 -27.34
N SER A 55 -4.56 28.41 -28.53
CA SER A 55 -4.11 27.75 -29.76
C SER A 55 -2.67 27.27 -29.65
N LEU A 56 -1.76 28.10 -29.10
CA LEU A 56 -0.37 27.71 -28.86
C LEU A 56 -0.25 26.54 -27.87
N LEU A 57 -1.06 26.50 -26.82
CA LEU A 57 -1.08 25.37 -25.88
C LEU A 57 -1.54 24.08 -26.57
N LYS A 58 -2.56 24.14 -27.45
CA LYS A 58 -2.99 23.01 -28.27
C LYS A 58 -1.90 22.54 -29.22
N GLU A 59 -1.23 23.45 -29.90
CA GLU A 59 -0.08 23.16 -30.78
C GLU A 59 1.08 22.51 -30.00
N ALA A 60 1.28 22.91 -28.74
CA ALA A 60 2.28 22.33 -27.84
C ALA A 60 1.86 20.96 -27.26
N GLY A 61 0.69 20.42 -27.66
CA GLY A 61 0.21 19.10 -27.25
C GLY A 61 -0.59 19.06 -25.94
N VAL A 62 -1.01 20.24 -25.42
CA VAL A 62 -1.93 20.26 -24.27
C VAL A 62 -3.32 19.88 -24.72
N GLY A 63 -3.89 18.83 -24.12
CA GLY A 63 -5.23 18.33 -24.43
C GLY A 63 -6.33 19.31 -24.00
N ILE A 64 -6.61 20.33 -24.82
CA ILE A 64 -7.66 21.31 -24.58
C ILE A 64 -8.78 21.11 -25.61
N GLU A 65 -9.96 20.80 -25.13
CA GLU A 65 -11.16 20.73 -25.97
C GLU A 65 -11.95 22.03 -25.93
N SER A 66 -12.70 22.27 -27.01
CA SER A 66 -13.54 23.47 -27.16
C SER A 66 -14.97 23.07 -27.39
N CYS A 67 -15.91 23.72 -26.71
CA CYS A 67 -17.34 23.55 -26.85
C CYS A 67 -18.04 24.93 -26.95
N ARG A 68 -19.37 24.94 -27.12
CA ARG A 68 -20.16 26.21 -27.18
C ARG A 68 -20.03 27.03 -25.90
N ALA A 69 -19.82 26.39 -24.73
CA ALA A 69 -19.71 27.03 -23.43
C ALA A 69 -18.29 27.53 -23.10
N GLY A 70 -17.26 27.17 -23.89
CA GLY A 70 -15.90 27.57 -23.66
C GLY A 70 -14.88 26.49 -24.02
N CYS A 71 -13.79 26.43 -23.28
CA CYS A 71 -12.78 25.38 -23.42
C CYS A 71 -12.44 24.76 -22.06
N TYR A 72 -11.90 23.54 -22.11
CA TYR A 72 -11.51 22.81 -20.88
C TYR A 72 -10.36 21.86 -21.17
N ILE A 73 -9.65 21.45 -20.13
CA ILE A 73 -8.65 20.38 -20.19
C ILE A 73 -9.40 19.04 -20.29
N ASP A 74 -9.23 18.33 -21.41
CA ASP A 74 -9.81 17.01 -21.65
C ASP A 74 -8.84 15.90 -21.19
N TYR A 75 -7.57 16.03 -21.54
CA TYR A 75 -6.55 15.05 -21.16
C TYR A 75 -5.79 15.46 -19.91
N ARG A 76 -5.77 14.59 -18.93
CA ARG A 76 -4.96 14.65 -17.71
C ARG A 76 -4.11 13.40 -17.60
N GLU A 77 -2.98 13.48 -16.88
CA GLU A 77 -2.11 12.32 -16.64
C GLU A 77 -2.82 11.18 -15.90
N PHE A 78 -3.81 11.53 -15.08
CA PHE A 78 -4.66 10.60 -14.35
C PHE A 78 -6.13 11.01 -14.47
N GLU A 79 -6.99 10.02 -14.61
CA GLU A 79 -8.43 10.20 -14.47
C GLU A 79 -8.84 10.37 -12.99
N ASP A 80 -9.96 11.01 -12.75
CA ASP A 80 -10.47 11.22 -11.37
C ASP A 80 -10.73 9.89 -10.64
N ALA A 81 -11.12 8.83 -11.35
CA ALA A 81 -11.30 7.50 -10.77
C ALA A 81 -9.96 6.88 -10.32
N GLU A 82 -8.90 7.06 -11.11
CA GLU A 82 -7.54 6.58 -10.78
C GLU A 82 -6.97 7.33 -9.58
N LEU A 83 -7.10 8.67 -9.54
CA LEU A 83 -6.70 9.48 -8.39
C LEU A 83 -7.46 9.08 -7.13
N ARG A 84 -8.73 8.72 -7.26
CA ARG A 84 -9.55 8.22 -6.16
C ARG A 84 -9.01 6.91 -5.61
N MET A 85 -8.65 5.96 -6.48
CA MET A 85 -8.01 4.70 -6.07
C MET A 85 -6.67 4.92 -5.36
N LEU A 86 -5.85 5.89 -5.83
CA LEU A 86 -4.60 6.26 -5.15
C LEU A 86 -4.87 6.83 -3.74
N ILE A 87 -5.89 7.68 -3.60
CA ILE A 87 -6.30 8.23 -2.30
C ILE A 87 -6.80 7.13 -1.37
N ASP A 88 -7.61 6.19 -1.87
CA ASP A 88 -8.11 5.05 -1.09
C ASP A 88 -6.94 4.16 -0.62
N GLY A 89 -5.92 3.96 -1.47
CA GLY A 89 -4.67 3.29 -1.10
C GLY A 89 -3.93 3.99 0.04
N VAL A 90 -3.84 5.32 0.02
CA VAL A 90 -3.23 6.11 1.11
C VAL A 90 -4.07 6.05 2.39
N LEU A 91 -5.40 6.13 2.27
CA LEU A 91 -6.33 6.07 3.40
C LEU A 91 -6.31 4.70 4.08
N SER A 92 -6.33 3.62 3.31
CA SER A 92 -6.31 2.25 3.82
C SER A 92 -4.96 1.83 4.41
N SER A 93 -3.89 2.55 4.06
CA SER A 93 -2.53 2.24 4.51
C SER A 93 -2.37 2.40 6.02
N LYS A 94 -1.98 1.32 6.70
CA LYS A 94 -1.71 1.31 8.14
C LYS A 94 -0.29 1.77 8.51
N HIS A 95 0.58 1.88 7.53
CA HIS A 95 2.00 2.21 7.71
C HIS A 95 2.34 3.67 7.44
N ILE A 96 1.36 4.49 7.01
CA ILE A 96 1.53 5.93 6.81
C ILE A 96 0.86 6.66 7.96
N THR A 97 1.57 7.59 8.61
CA THR A 97 0.99 8.40 9.69
C THR A 97 -0.20 9.23 9.19
N ALA A 98 -1.14 9.56 10.08
CA ALA A 98 -2.32 10.35 9.71
C ALA A 98 -1.94 11.71 9.10
N ALA A 99 -0.93 12.40 9.67
CA ALA A 99 -0.43 13.68 9.16
C ALA A 99 0.15 13.54 7.74
N ARG A 100 0.94 12.49 7.50
CA ARG A 100 1.54 12.23 6.20
C ARG A 100 0.50 11.80 5.15
N SER A 101 -0.52 11.05 5.57
CA SER A 101 -1.65 10.69 4.69
C SER A 101 -2.37 11.93 4.19
N LYS A 102 -2.64 12.89 5.08
CA LYS A 102 -3.29 14.16 4.72
C LYS A 102 -2.46 14.94 3.69
N ASP A 103 -1.16 15.10 3.92
CA ASP A 103 -0.25 15.78 3.00
C ASP A 103 -0.19 15.08 1.62
N LEU A 104 -0.10 13.73 1.59
CA LEU A 104 -0.12 12.98 0.34
C LEU A 104 -1.43 13.13 -0.43
N ILE A 105 -2.57 13.03 0.25
CA ILE A 105 -3.90 13.20 -0.35
C ILE A 105 -4.03 14.61 -0.93
N GLU A 106 -3.56 15.64 -0.22
CA GLU A 106 -3.61 17.00 -0.73
C GLU A 106 -2.78 17.17 -2.01
N ARG A 107 -1.60 16.56 -2.08
CA ARG A 107 -0.77 16.55 -3.30
C ARG A 107 -1.40 15.76 -4.43
N ILE A 108 -2.02 14.60 -4.16
CA ILE A 108 -2.75 13.82 -5.17
C ILE A 108 -3.92 14.64 -5.72
N CYS A 109 -4.68 15.33 -4.86
CA CYS A 109 -5.76 16.23 -5.27
C CYS A 109 -5.27 17.37 -6.19
N GLY A 110 -4.04 17.84 -6.01
CA GLY A 110 -3.41 18.85 -6.88
C GLY A 110 -3.08 18.35 -8.31
N LEU A 111 -3.19 17.04 -8.57
CA LEU A 111 -3.04 16.49 -9.93
C LEU A 111 -4.31 16.66 -10.79
N SER A 112 -5.46 16.88 -10.17
CA SER A 112 -6.73 17.20 -10.87
C SER A 112 -7.15 18.66 -10.63
N ASN A 113 -8.44 18.94 -10.64
CA ASN A 113 -9.01 20.27 -10.51
C ASN A 113 -9.70 20.51 -9.14
N LYS A 114 -10.14 21.73 -8.91
CA LYS A 114 -10.83 22.10 -7.66
C LYS A 114 -12.12 21.31 -7.40
N TYR A 115 -12.79 20.86 -8.47
CA TYR A 115 -14.07 20.13 -8.35
C TYR A 115 -13.81 18.70 -7.84
N PHE A 116 -12.75 18.06 -8.31
CA PHE A 116 -12.28 16.79 -7.79
C PHE A 116 -11.95 16.90 -6.30
N LYS A 117 -11.15 17.91 -5.90
CA LYS A 117 -10.80 18.15 -4.49
C LYS A 117 -12.03 18.30 -3.60
N THR A 118 -13.09 18.94 -4.11
CA THR A 118 -14.34 19.09 -3.37
C THR A 118 -15.10 17.78 -3.22
N SER A 119 -15.06 16.90 -4.25
CA SER A 119 -15.77 15.62 -4.25
C SER A 119 -15.20 14.60 -3.25
N ILE A 120 -13.94 14.75 -2.83
CA ILE A 120 -13.23 13.83 -1.93
C ILE A 120 -13.53 14.11 -0.44
N LYS A 121 -14.08 15.25 -0.09
CA LYS A 121 -14.38 15.62 1.31
C LYS A 121 -15.27 14.63 2.06
N HIS A 122 -15.93 13.73 1.37
CA HIS A 122 -16.83 12.72 1.93
C HIS A 122 -16.19 11.34 2.12
N ILE A 123 -14.89 11.17 1.80
CA ILE A 123 -14.19 9.90 1.98
C ILE A 123 -13.53 9.90 3.35
N HIS A 124 -14.02 9.06 4.24
CA HIS A 124 -13.44 8.83 5.57
C HIS A 124 -12.84 7.42 5.63
N SER A 125 -11.63 7.31 6.14
CA SER A 125 -11.04 6.01 6.46
C SER A 125 -11.54 5.52 7.81
N VAL A 126 -12.08 4.30 7.85
CA VAL A 126 -12.39 3.60 9.11
C VAL A 126 -11.09 3.25 9.87
N ASN A 127 -9.94 3.34 9.22
CA ASN A 127 -8.65 2.88 9.74
C ASN A 127 -7.75 4.00 10.30
N ASP A 128 -8.25 5.25 10.47
CA ASP A 128 -7.41 6.35 10.97
C ASP A 128 -6.83 6.10 12.37
N TRP A 129 -7.50 5.30 13.16
CA TRP A 129 -7.06 4.87 14.51
C TRP A 129 -5.98 3.78 14.52
N SER A 130 -5.74 3.09 13.40
CA SER A 130 -4.78 1.98 13.32
C SER A 130 -3.50 2.34 12.56
N LYS A 131 -3.30 3.63 12.24
CA LYS A 131 -2.08 4.11 11.58
C LYS A 131 -0.90 4.10 12.55
N THR A 132 0.30 3.89 11.98
CA THR A 132 1.55 3.95 12.76
C THR A 132 1.88 5.38 13.18
N ASP A 133 2.56 5.53 14.30
CA ASP A 133 3.15 6.81 14.73
C ASP A 133 4.62 6.95 14.27
N ASN A 134 5.17 5.95 13.60
CA ASN A 134 6.56 5.95 13.13
C ASN A 134 6.72 6.86 11.90
N SER A 135 7.19 8.08 12.13
CA SER A 135 7.48 9.06 11.07
C SER A 135 8.71 8.71 10.22
N ALA A 136 9.58 7.80 10.70
CA ALA A 136 10.79 7.39 10.00
C ALA A 136 10.53 6.40 8.86
N LEU A 137 9.30 5.91 8.68
CA LEU A 137 9.00 4.86 7.71
C LEU A 137 9.51 5.16 6.29
N PHE A 138 9.29 6.36 5.76
CA PHE A 138 9.74 6.72 4.43
C PHE A 138 11.27 6.73 4.31
N TYR A 139 11.94 7.20 5.34
CA TYR A 139 13.40 7.12 5.43
C TYR A 139 13.87 5.67 5.51
N ASN A 140 13.15 4.83 6.25
CA ASN A 140 13.43 3.40 6.38
C ASN A 140 13.30 2.69 5.02
N ILE A 141 12.23 2.98 4.26
CA ILE A 141 12.01 2.41 2.92
C ILE A 141 13.19 2.78 2.00
N GLU A 142 13.57 4.06 1.96
CA GLU A 142 14.67 4.53 1.12
C GLU A 142 16.02 3.91 1.53
N SER A 143 16.28 3.84 2.82
CA SER A 143 17.52 3.26 3.36
C SER A 143 17.63 1.76 3.08
N ILE A 144 16.52 1.02 3.28
CA ILE A 144 16.46 -0.42 2.98
C ILE A 144 16.63 -0.66 1.47
N TYR A 145 15.95 0.14 0.63
CA TYR A 145 16.11 0.04 -0.82
C TYR A 145 17.58 0.21 -1.23
N LYS A 146 18.26 1.25 -0.73
CA LYS A 146 19.70 1.49 -0.98
C LYS A 146 20.57 0.33 -0.49
N ALA A 147 20.24 -0.28 0.64
CA ALA A 147 20.97 -1.43 1.18
C ALA A 147 20.84 -2.67 0.30
N ILE A 148 19.62 -2.95 -0.18
CA ILE A 148 19.34 -4.07 -1.10
C ILE A 148 20.11 -3.85 -2.42
N GLU A 149 20.02 -2.66 -3.01
CA GLU A 149 20.68 -2.33 -4.27
C GLU A 149 22.21 -2.47 -4.17
N LYS A 150 22.80 -1.99 -3.05
CA LYS A 150 24.24 -2.08 -2.81
C LYS A 150 24.70 -3.42 -2.25
N GLN A 151 23.78 -4.32 -1.94
CA GLN A 151 24.04 -5.62 -1.30
C GLN A 151 24.85 -5.46 0.00
N ILE A 152 24.41 -4.54 0.87
CA ILE A 152 25.05 -4.22 2.14
C ILE A 152 24.15 -4.66 3.30
N GLN A 153 24.74 -5.23 4.35
CA GLN A 153 24.07 -5.53 5.61
C GLN A 153 23.68 -4.23 6.32
N ILE A 154 22.53 -4.24 6.98
CA ILE A 154 22.03 -3.13 7.80
C ILE A 154 21.91 -3.53 9.25
N ARG A 155 22.03 -2.53 10.12
CA ARG A 155 21.70 -2.58 11.54
C ARG A 155 20.54 -1.66 11.81
N TYR A 156 19.62 -2.05 12.67
CA TYR A 156 18.50 -1.21 13.12
C TYR A 156 18.00 -1.64 14.50
N ASP A 157 17.25 -0.76 15.13
CA ASP A 157 16.51 -1.07 16.36
C ASP A 157 15.11 -1.58 15.99
N TYR A 158 14.78 -2.78 16.46
CA TYR A 158 13.44 -3.34 16.34
C TYR A 158 12.63 -3.06 17.59
N ASN A 159 11.44 -2.48 17.41
CA ASN A 159 10.60 -2.00 18.49
C ASN A 159 9.32 -2.84 18.61
N LYS A 160 8.75 -2.88 19.82
CA LYS A 160 7.45 -3.48 20.11
C LYS A 160 6.58 -2.48 20.88
N TYR A 161 5.27 -2.57 20.71
CA TYR A 161 4.36 -1.77 21.52
C TYR A 161 4.35 -2.22 22.96
N GLY A 162 4.51 -1.26 23.89
CA GLY A 162 4.24 -1.45 25.30
C GLY A 162 2.77 -1.26 25.66
N ILE A 163 2.44 -1.46 26.93
CA ILE A 163 1.10 -1.21 27.52
C ILE A 163 0.68 0.26 27.33
N ASP A 164 1.63 1.17 27.33
CA ASP A 164 1.47 2.61 27.06
C ASP A 164 1.15 2.93 25.59
N ARG A 165 1.04 1.91 24.73
CA ARG A 165 0.79 1.99 23.29
C ARG A 165 1.89 2.70 22.50
N LYS A 166 3.09 2.85 23.07
CA LYS A 166 4.25 3.43 22.38
C LYS A 166 5.23 2.32 21.98
N LEU A 167 6.01 2.60 20.95
CA LEU A 167 7.07 1.71 20.51
C LEU A 167 8.26 1.84 21.45
N HIS A 168 8.73 0.71 21.95
CA HIS A 168 9.92 0.58 22.80
C HIS A 168 10.90 -0.36 22.12
N LYS A 169 12.19 -0.03 22.21
CA LYS A 169 13.27 -0.89 21.69
C LYS A 169 13.21 -2.26 22.36
N SER A 170 13.04 -3.29 21.54
CA SER A 170 13.04 -4.69 21.96
C SER A 170 14.41 -5.33 21.75
N SER A 171 15.06 -5.06 20.61
CA SER A 171 16.35 -5.62 20.26
C SER A 171 17.05 -4.79 19.19
N GLU A 172 18.37 -4.88 19.10
CA GLU A 172 19.14 -4.47 17.95
C GLU A 172 19.24 -5.65 16.99
N GLN A 173 19.04 -5.39 15.68
CA GLN A 173 19.09 -6.40 14.64
C GLN A 173 20.19 -6.04 13.64
N ARG A 174 20.88 -7.09 13.14
CA ARG A 174 21.85 -7.00 12.04
C ARG A 174 21.43 -8.01 10.99
N VAL A 175 21.07 -7.53 9.81
CA VAL A 175 20.47 -8.39 8.79
C VAL A 175 20.98 -8.08 7.39
N SER A 176 20.95 -9.08 6.55
CA SER A 176 21.15 -8.97 5.10
C SER A 176 19.78 -8.77 4.44
N PRO A 177 19.43 -7.56 3.97
CA PRO A 177 18.12 -7.27 3.40
C PRO A 177 18.00 -7.76 1.96
N TYR A 178 16.84 -8.30 1.57
CA TYR A 178 16.60 -8.78 0.20
C TYR A 178 15.40 -8.16 -0.47
N GLN A 179 14.29 -7.99 0.25
CA GLN A 179 13.05 -7.52 -0.33
C GLN A 179 12.19 -6.78 0.69
N MET A 180 11.43 -5.79 0.20
CA MET A 180 10.29 -5.23 0.93
C MET A 180 9.01 -5.82 0.37
N ILE A 181 8.16 -6.34 1.24
CA ILE A 181 6.90 -7.00 0.89
C ILE A 181 5.74 -6.23 1.51
N LEU A 182 4.76 -5.87 0.68
CA LEU A 182 3.50 -5.29 1.14
C LEU A 182 2.50 -6.43 1.38
N HIS A 183 2.10 -6.61 2.64
CA HIS A 183 1.12 -7.62 3.04
C HIS A 183 0.16 -7.03 4.09
N ASN A 184 -1.15 -7.26 3.92
CA ASN A 184 -2.17 -6.74 4.83
C ASN A 184 -2.01 -5.25 5.18
N GLN A 185 -1.75 -4.42 4.16
CA GLN A 185 -1.57 -2.96 4.28
C GLN A 185 -0.36 -2.54 5.13
N ARG A 186 0.64 -3.43 5.30
CA ARG A 186 1.88 -3.17 6.03
C ARG A 186 3.09 -3.61 5.21
N TYR A 187 4.16 -2.85 5.30
CA TYR A 187 5.45 -3.26 4.74
C TYR A 187 6.21 -4.16 5.71
N TYR A 188 6.74 -5.23 5.15
CA TYR A 188 7.65 -6.16 5.84
C TYR A 188 9.00 -6.16 5.12
N LEU A 189 10.06 -6.16 5.91
CA LEU A 189 11.41 -6.43 5.44
C LEU A 189 11.64 -7.94 5.47
N MET A 190 11.88 -8.53 4.31
CA MET A 190 12.43 -9.88 4.19
C MET A 190 13.95 -9.77 4.25
N ALA A 191 14.56 -10.37 5.25
CA ALA A 191 15.99 -10.29 5.47
C ALA A 191 16.49 -11.56 6.16
N TYR A 192 17.78 -11.86 5.99
CA TYR A 192 18.45 -12.93 6.72
C TYR A 192 19.18 -12.39 7.93
N ASN A 193 18.89 -12.97 9.09
CA ASN A 193 19.56 -12.68 10.33
C ASN A 193 20.64 -13.74 10.59
N GLU A 194 21.91 -13.32 10.54
CA GLU A 194 23.05 -14.22 10.72
C GLU A 194 23.12 -14.79 12.15
N ASP A 195 22.71 -14.02 13.16
CA ASP A 195 22.76 -14.43 14.56
C ASP A 195 21.75 -15.54 14.85
N TRP A 196 20.62 -15.52 14.16
CA TRP A 196 19.56 -16.53 14.27
C TRP A 196 19.70 -17.63 13.21
N ASN A 197 20.53 -17.43 12.20
CA ASN A 197 20.70 -18.30 11.05
C ASN A 197 19.35 -18.60 10.36
N ASP A 198 18.51 -17.57 10.22
CA ASP A 198 17.15 -17.71 9.71
C ASP A 198 16.70 -16.49 8.90
N MET A 199 15.72 -16.73 8.01
CA MET A 199 15.04 -15.66 7.29
C MET A 199 13.99 -15.02 8.20
N VAL A 200 13.93 -13.70 8.21
CA VAL A 200 13.00 -12.94 9.05
C VAL A 200 12.12 -12.04 8.20
N PHE A 201 10.87 -11.87 8.62
CA PHE A 201 9.91 -10.93 8.06
C PHE A 201 9.51 -9.93 9.13
N GLN A 202 10.10 -8.74 9.08
CA GLN A 202 9.92 -7.74 10.13
C GLN A 202 9.19 -6.51 9.62
N ARG A 203 8.23 -6.04 10.38
CA ARG A 203 7.42 -4.87 10.03
C ARG A 203 8.30 -3.62 9.99
N LEU A 204 8.23 -2.87 8.88
CA LEU A 204 9.01 -1.66 8.70
C LEU A 204 8.61 -0.54 9.67
N ASP A 205 7.35 -0.48 10.04
CA ASP A 205 6.85 0.53 11.00
C ASP A 205 7.33 0.29 12.45
N HIS A 206 7.93 -0.88 12.72
CA HIS A 206 8.60 -1.20 13.99
C HIS A 206 10.11 -0.95 13.95
N ILE A 207 10.66 -0.52 12.83
CA ILE A 207 12.09 -0.31 12.64
C ILE A 207 12.44 1.17 12.87
N THR A 208 13.48 1.43 13.65
CA THR A 208 14.09 2.75 13.85
C THR A 208 15.61 2.66 13.77
N ASP A 209 16.27 3.79 13.64
CA ASP A 209 17.74 3.94 13.74
C ASP A 209 18.53 3.03 12.77
N ILE A 210 18.05 2.97 11.51
CA ILE A 210 18.73 2.21 10.45
C ILE A 210 20.10 2.81 10.14
N ALA A 211 21.11 1.95 10.13
CA ALA A 211 22.46 2.27 9.68
C ALA A 211 23.01 1.17 8.75
N PHE A 212 23.78 1.59 7.75
CA PHE A 212 24.56 0.67 6.92
C PHE A 212 25.74 0.14 7.71
N THR A 213 26.04 -1.15 7.55
CA THR A 213 27.28 -1.73 8.08
C THR A 213 28.36 -1.76 7.00
N GLU A 214 29.59 -2.09 7.38
CA GLU A 214 30.69 -2.30 6.44
C GLU A 214 30.65 -3.67 5.76
N LYS A 215 29.78 -4.58 6.25
CA LYS A 215 29.67 -5.94 5.73
C LYS A 215 28.77 -5.99 4.49
N LYS A 216 29.15 -6.83 3.54
CA LYS A 216 28.26 -7.21 2.44
C LYS A 216 27.13 -8.10 2.95
N ALA A 217 25.97 -7.99 2.30
CA ALA A 217 24.86 -8.89 2.55
C ALA A 217 25.24 -10.33 2.16
N THR A 218 24.82 -11.31 2.93
CA THR A 218 24.98 -12.72 2.61
C THR A 218 24.22 -13.02 1.30
N PRO A 219 24.86 -13.63 0.29
CA PRO A 219 24.14 -13.96 -0.95
C PRO A 219 22.96 -14.89 -0.67
N ILE A 220 21.78 -14.55 -1.18
CA ILE A 220 20.54 -15.30 -0.88
C ILE A 220 20.64 -16.80 -1.23
N LYS A 221 21.38 -17.14 -2.28
CA LYS A 221 21.63 -18.52 -2.70
C LYS A 221 22.39 -19.37 -1.68
N ASN A 222 23.05 -18.71 -0.71
CA ASN A 222 23.77 -19.40 0.35
C ASN A 222 22.87 -19.71 1.57
N ILE A 223 21.60 -19.32 1.50
CA ILE A 223 20.64 -19.49 2.59
C ILE A 223 19.80 -20.73 2.31
N LYS A 224 19.73 -21.61 3.29
CA LYS A 224 18.94 -22.84 3.21
C LYS A 224 17.47 -22.56 2.86
N GLY A 225 16.97 -23.20 1.82
CA GLY A 225 15.61 -23.01 1.31
C GLY A 225 15.44 -21.87 0.29
N TYR A 226 16.53 -21.12 0.01
CA TYR A 226 16.53 -20.02 -0.97
C TYR A 226 17.63 -20.18 -2.03
N GLU A 227 18.13 -21.38 -2.23
CA GLU A 227 19.20 -21.70 -3.18
C GLU A 227 18.84 -21.32 -4.63
N ASN A 228 17.54 -21.38 -4.96
CA ASN A 228 16.99 -21.04 -6.27
C ASN A 228 16.47 -19.58 -6.34
N GLY A 229 16.71 -18.77 -5.30
CA GLY A 229 16.22 -17.40 -5.17
C GLY A 229 14.87 -17.30 -4.48
N ILE A 230 14.23 -16.13 -4.54
CA ILE A 230 12.96 -15.83 -3.88
C ILE A 230 11.81 -16.31 -4.76
N ASN A 231 10.95 -17.17 -4.24
CA ASN A 231 9.68 -17.54 -4.87
C ASN A 231 8.53 -16.71 -4.27
N TYR A 232 8.18 -15.63 -4.93
CA TYR A 232 7.14 -14.69 -4.45
C TYR A 232 5.76 -15.35 -4.34
N LYS A 233 5.44 -16.33 -5.19
CA LYS A 233 4.16 -17.02 -5.15
C LYS A 233 4.05 -17.88 -3.87
N GLU A 234 5.12 -18.57 -3.52
CA GLU A 234 5.17 -19.36 -2.27
C GLU A 234 5.09 -18.45 -1.04
N ILE A 235 5.78 -17.31 -1.03
CA ILE A 235 5.73 -16.36 0.09
C ILE A 235 4.30 -15.85 0.28
N SER A 236 3.61 -15.45 -0.79
CA SER A 236 2.25 -14.88 -0.70
C SER A 236 1.23 -15.90 -0.20
N SER A 237 1.26 -17.13 -0.72
CA SER A 237 0.26 -18.17 -0.40
C SER A 237 0.57 -18.94 0.88
N ALA A 238 1.86 -19.08 1.23
CA ALA A 238 2.29 -19.89 2.36
C ALA A 238 2.29 -19.15 3.71
N MET A 239 2.22 -17.83 3.71
CA MET A 239 2.43 -17.01 4.91
C MET A 239 1.27 -16.04 5.20
N PRO A 240 0.04 -16.51 5.48
CA PRO A 240 -1.10 -15.61 5.72
C PRO A 240 -0.85 -14.60 6.86
N TYR A 241 0.00 -14.92 7.83
CA TYR A 241 0.38 -14.05 8.95
C TYR A 241 1.87 -13.70 8.98
N MET A 242 2.63 -13.93 7.87
CA MET A 242 4.08 -13.69 7.75
C MET A 242 4.93 -14.44 8.78
N TYR A 243 4.54 -15.69 9.09
CA TYR A 243 5.37 -16.62 9.86
C TYR A 243 6.42 -17.27 8.97
N THR A 244 7.57 -17.62 9.56
CA THR A 244 8.78 -18.07 8.84
C THR A 244 8.97 -19.59 8.82
N ASP A 245 8.12 -20.34 9.51
CA ASP A 245 8.20 -21.81 9.52
C ASP A 245 8.00 -22.39 8.11
N PRO A 246 8.70 -23.49 7.79
CA PRO A 246 8.63 -24.08 6.46
C PRO A 246 7.21 -24.46 6.05
N PRO A 247 6.75 -24.10 4.84
CA PRO A 247 5.42 -24.46 4.38
C PRO A 247 5.28 -25.98 4.23
N GLU A 248 4.22 -26.53 4.82
CA GLU A 248 3.84 -27.94 4.74
C GLU A 248 2.54 -28.12 3.93
N GLN A 249 2.32 -29.35 3.47
CA GLN A 249 1.05 -29.73 2.84
C GLN A 249 -0.01 -29.88 3.92
N ILE A 250 -1.04 -29.03 3.87
CA ILE A 250 -2.12 -29.02 4.84
C ILE A 250 -3.43 -29.38 4.12
N VAL A 251 -4.18 -30.28 4.72
CA VAL A 251 -5.53 -30.66 4.27
C VAL A 251 -6.52 -30.35 5.37
N PHE A 252 -7.57 -29.65 5.00
CA PHE A 252 -8.65 -29.32 5.94
C PHE A 252 -10.03 -29.46 5.29
N ARG A 253 -11.03 -29.74 6.10
CA ARG A 253 -12.44 -29.70 5.73
C ARG A 253 -13.01 -28.37 6.10
N ALA A 254 -13.84 -27.80 5.23
CA ALA A 254 -14.52 -26.53 5.49
C ALA A 254 -15.96 -26.55 5.02
N ASP A 255 -16.79 -25.69 5.61
CA ASP A 255 -18.13 -25.44 5.12
C ASP A 255 -18.08 -24.68 3.79
N THR A 256 -18.99 -25.00 2.86
CA THR A 256 -19.04 -24.34 1.52
C THR A 256 -19.29 -22.82 1.63
N GLN A 257 -19.96 -22.38 2.68
CA GLN A 257 -20.28 -20.95 2.90
C GLN A 257 -19.05 -20.06 3.13
N ILE A 258 -17.85 -20.62 3.42
CA ILE A 258 -16.61 -19.85 3.62
C ILE A 258 -15.63 -19.96 2.45
N ILE A 259 -16.08 -20.37 1.25
CA ILE A 259 -15.23 -20.48 0.06
C ILE A 259 -14.60 -19.13 -0.29
N ASP A 260 -15.34 -18.03 -0.20
CA ASP A 260 -14.82 -16.70 -0.48
C ASP A 260 -13.66 -16.35 0.46
N GLN A 261 -13.78 -16.62 1.75
CA GLN A 261 -12.73 -16.41 2.74
C GLN A 261 -11.50 -17.29 2.46
N ILE A 262 -11.70 -18.54 2.02
CA ILE A 262 -10.59 -19.42 1.63
C ILE A 262 -9.85 -18.84 0.43
N ILE A 263 -10.57 -18.36 -0.59
CA ILE A 263 -9.98 -17.74 -1.78
C ILE A 263 -9.29 -16.43 -1.43
N ASP A 264 -9.88 -15.60 -0.58
CA ASP A 264 -9.29 -14.33 -0.14
C ASP A 264 -7.94 -14.52 0.59
N TRP A 265 -7.83 -15.58 1.40
CA TRP A 265 -6.60 -15.85 2.16
C TRP A 265 -5.53 -16.61 1.36
N PHE A 266 -5.92 -17.59 0.54
CA PHE A 266 -4.99 -18.53 -0.09
C PHE A 266 -4.94 -18.41 -1.62
N GLY A 267 -5.77 -17.53 -2.21
CA GLY A 267 -5.84 -17.34 -3.66
C GLY A 267 -6.66 -18.42 -4.38
N THR A 268 -6.83 -18.22 -5.69
CA THR A 268 -7.65 -19.13 -6.54
C THR A 268 -6.96 -20.44 -6.90
N ASP A 269 -5.67 -20.58 -6.62
CA ASP A 269 -4.87 -21.77 -6.94
C ASP A 269 -5.03 -22.92 -5.91
N VAL A 270 -5.89 -22.74 -4.90
CA VAL A 270 -6.19 -23.78 -3.90
C VAL A 270 -6.87 -24.98 -4.54
N ARG A 271 -6.54 -26.18 -4.07
CA ARG A 271 -7.21 -27.41 -4.52
C ARG A 271 -8.41 -27.67 -3.66
N ILE A 272 -9.59 -27.53 -4.24
CA ILE A 272 -10.86 -27.81 -3.58
C ILE A 272 -11.45 -29.10 -4.17
N ARG A 273 -11.95 -29.99 -3.30
CA ARG A 273 -12.66 -31.22 -3.65
C ARG A 273 -14.03 -31.23 -2.98
N GLU A 274 -15.03 -31.68 -3.68
CA GLU A 274 -16.34 -31.97 -3.11
C GLU A 274 -16.26 -33.17 -2.19
N THR A 275 -17.03 -33.16 -1.12
CA THR A 275 -17.21 -34.31 -0.23
C THR A 275 -18.57 -34.99 -0.49
N HIS A 276 -18.84 -36.11 0.18
CA HIS A 276 -20.17 -36.73 0.14
C HIS A 276 -21.27 -35.81 0.76
N ASP A 277 -20.88 -34.97 1.69
CA ASP A 277 -21.73 -33.94 2.25
C ASP A 277 -21.60 -32.67 1.38
N LYS A 278 -22.69 -32.27 0.72
CA LYS A 278 -22.73 -31.11 -0.18
C LYS A 278 -22.48 -29.77 0.52
N GLU A 279 -22.62 -29.73 1.83
CA GLU A 279 -22.35 -28.52 2.63
C GLU A 279 -20.87 -28.40 3.02
N LYS A 280 -20.07 -29.44 2.72
CA LYS A 280 -18.65 -29.50 3.09
C LYS A 280 -17.75 -29.72 1.87
N ILE A 281 -16.58 -29.11 1.95
CA ILE A 281 -15.48 -29.28 0.98
C ILE A 281 -14.21 -29.72 1.68
N GLU A 282 -13.33 -30.39 0.94
CA GLU A 282 -11.96 -30.67 1.36
C GLU A 282 -11.00 -29.78 0.58
N VAL A 283 -10.15 -29.07 1.30
CA VAL A 283 -9.21 -28.10 0.75
C VAL A 283 -7.79 -28.53 1.05
N SER A 284 -6.94 -28.43 0.04
CA SER A 284 -5.53 -28.84 0.13
C SER A 284 -4.64 -27.67 -0.30
N ILE A 285 -3.79 -27.21 0.61
CA ILE A 285 -2.88 -26.06 0.43
C ILE A 285 -1.47 -26.38 0.92
N LYS A 286 -0.50 -25.58 0.49
CA LYS A 286 0.85 -25.56 1.06
C LYS A 286 1.02 -24.26 1.83
N ALA A 287 1.08 -24.33 3.16
CA ALA A 287 1.14 -23.16 4.02
C ALA A 287 1.98 -23.42 5.29
N SER A 288 2.36 -22.33 5.99
CA SER A 288 2.99 -22.41 7.32
C SER A 288 2.03 -23.06 8.33
N PRO A 289 2.44 -24.11 9.05
CA PRO A 289 1.61 -24.73 10.09
C PRO A 289 1.19 -23.75 11.17
N THR A 290 2.11 -22.88 11.64
CA THR A 290 1.81 -21.85 12.63
C THR A 290 0.75 -20.86 12.11
N ALA A 291 0.87 -20.40 10.88
CA ALA A 291 -0.13 -19.51 10.29
C ALA A 291 -1.50 -20.20 10.18
N MET A 292 -1.51 -21.49 9.82
CA MET A 292 -2.75 -22.26 9.71
C MET A 292 -3.41 -22.55 11.05
N GLU A 293 -2.65 -22.70 12.12
CA GLU A 293 -3.21 -22.80 13.47
C GLU A 293 -4.06 -21.57 13.80
N TYR A 294 -3.48 -20.35 13.64
CA TYR A 294 -4.22 -19.10 13.88
C TYR A 294 -5.43 -18.93 12.96
N TRP A 295 -5.26 -19.26 11.67
CA TRP A 295 -6.34 -19.16 10.71
C TRP A 295 -7.49 -20.14 11.02
N ALA A 296 -7.17 -21.40 11.33
CA ALA A 296 -8.17 -22.41 11.67
C ALA A 296 -8.90 -22.06 12.98
N MET A 297 -8.21 -21.50 13.96
CA MET A 297 -8.83 -21.01 15.20
C MET A 297 -9.77 -19.83 14.96
N GLN A 298 -9.47 -18.94 14.02
CA GLN A 298 -10.36 -17.85 13.62
C GLN A 298 -11.67 -18.37 12.99
N TYR A 299 -11.57 -19.45 12.20
CA TYR A 299 -12.70 -20.06 11.50
C TYR A 299 -13.15 -21.38 12.14
N LEU A 300 -12.94 -21.53 13.45
CA LEU A 300 -13.17 -22.78 14.20
C LEU A 300 -14.53 -23.43 13.97
N HIS A 301 -15.59 -22.63 13.82
CA HIS A 301 -16.94 -23.14 13.59
C HIS A 301 -17.14 -23.78 12.22
N HIS A 302 -16.24 -23.50 11.27
CA HIS A 302 -16.39 -23.86 9.87
C HIS A 302 -15.25 -24.71 9.33
N VAL A 303 -14.15 -24.87 10.08
CA VAL A 303 -12.92 -25.51 9.62
C VAL A 303 -12.47 -26.61 10.56
N GLU A 304 -12.11 -27.75 9.97
CA GLU A 304 -11.48 -28.88 10.66
C GLU A 304 -10.18 -29.25 9.93
N ILE A 305 -9.04 -29.16 10.61
CA ILE A 305 -7.77 -29.65 10.07
C ILE A 305 -7.76 -31.18 10.06
N LEU A 306 -7.47 -31.76 8.89
CA LEU A 306 -7.34 -33.20 8.69
C LEU A 306 -5.89 -33.65 8.70
N GLN A 307 -4.98 -32.88 8.08
CA GLN A 307 -3.56 -33.17 7.98
C GLN A 307 -2.74 -31.87 8.01
N PRO A 308 -1.52 -31.88 8.54
CA PRO A 308 -0.86 -33.02 9.22
C PRO A 308 -1.42 -33.25 10.65
N GLU A 309 -1.21 -34.45 11.19
CA GLU A 309 -1.69 -34.81 12.54
C GLU A 309 -1.03 -33.97 13.64
N SER A 310 0.19 -33.51 13.44
CA SER A 310 0.89 -32.58 14.33
C SER A 310 0.08 -31.28 14.52
N LEU A 311 -0.34 -30.64 13.43
CA LEU A 311 -1.13 -29.41 13.48
C LEU A 311 -2.52 -29.65 14.08
N ARG A 312 -3.16 -30.79 13.74
CA ARG A 312 -4.45 -31.18 14.32
C ARG A 312 -4.34 -31.34 15.84
N THR A 313 -3.27 -31.95 16.32
CA THR A 313 -3.00 -32.12 17.75
C THR A 313 -2.76 -30.78 18.44
N GLN A 314 -1.96 -29.88 17.86
CA GLN A 314 -1.72 -28.54 18.38
C GLN A 314 -3.02 -27.75 18.56
N ILE A 315 -3.88 -27.75 17.54
CA ILE A 315 -5.18 -27.07 17.63
C ILE A 315 -6.06 -27.68 18.72
N ARG A 316 -6.12 -29.00 18.83
CA ARG A 316 -6.88 -29.67 19.88
C ARG A 316 -6.38 -29.26 21.29
N GLU A 317 -5.07 -29.27 21.51
CA GLU A 317 -4.47 -28.86 22.78
C GLU A 317 -4.74 -27.37 23.09
N ALA A 318 -4.64 -26.50 22.07
CA ALA A 318 -4.98 -25.09 22.22
C ALA A 318 -6.46 -24.87 22.59
N LEU A 319 -7.38 -25.67 22.01
CA LEU A 319 -8.81 -25.63 22.35
C LEU A 319 -9.08 -26.10 23.76
N GLU A 320 -8.43 -27.20 24.21
CA GLU A 320 -8.57 -27.73 25.57
C GLU A 320 -8.04 -26.72 26.61
N GLU A 321 -6.91 -26.07 26.32
CA GLU A 321 -6.36 -25.02 27.17
C GLU A 321 -7.25 -23.76 27.16
N GLY A 322 -7.78 -23.39 25.97
CA GLY A 322 -8.72 -22.29 25.82
C GLY A 322 -9.97 -22.53 26.67
N LEU A 323 -10.57 -23.71 26.59
CA LEU A 323 -11.78 -24.06 27.33
C LEU A 323 -11.60 -23.89 28.87
N LYS A 324 -10.42 -24.23 29.40
CA LYS A 324 -10.11 -24.05 30.84
C LYS A 324 -10.16 -22.58 31.28
N LYS A 325 -9.97 -21.62 30.38
CA LYS A 325 -10.04 -20.17 30.68
C LYS A 325 -11.46 -19.64 30.82
N TYR A 326 -12.45 -20.40 30.33
CA TYR A 326 -13.87 -20.03 30.37
C TYR A 326 -14.70 -20.90 31.36
N GLN A 327 -14.05 -21.84 32.04
CA GLN A 327 -14.59 -22.60 33.16
C GLN A 327 -14.24 -21.93 34.49
#